data_957c371fda6a7df656ca1e342a218952
#
_entry.id   957c371fda6a7df656ca1e342a218952
#
_cell.length_a   1.000
_cell.length_b   1.000
_cell.length_c   1.000
_cell.angle_alpha   90.00
_cell.angle_beta   90.00
_cell.angle_gamma   90.00
#
_symmetry.space_group_name_H-M   'P 1'
#
loop_
_entity.id
_entity.type
_entity.pdbx_description
1 polymer ?
#
loop_
_entity_poly.entity_id
_entity_poly.type
_entity_poly.pdbx_seq_one_letter_code
_entity_poly.pdbx_strand_id
1 'polypeptide(L)'
;MKNRTPETNLEDLTQKILVQDEIMALAKANSPRLLNKFRLVYPDFFKKLSDIQPSLKNSELIFCIYLKLNMTTKEIATCIFVTPKAIQNRKNRIRKKLNIPSEFDIYKWFNEF
;
A
#
# COMPACT_ATOMS: atom_id res chain seq x y z
N MET A 1 -29.19 -20.37 -11.95
CA MET A 1 -28.49 -20.25 -11.56
C MET A 1 -27.50 -19.86 -11.73
N LYS A 2 -27.29 -20.06 -11.48
CA LYS A 2 -26.37 -19.99 -11.45
C LYS A 2 -25.34 -20.05 -11.15
N ASN A 3 -25.53 -20.03 -11.34
CA ASN A 3 -24.50 -20.63 -10.76
C ASN A 3 -23.18 -20.22 -11.21
N ARG A 4 -22.36 -19.76 -10.36
CA ARG A 4 -21.03 -19.33 -10.66
C ARG A 4 -20.16 -20.54 -10.89
N THR A 5 -19.44 -20.59 -12.01
CA THR A 5 -18.61 -21.74 -12.31
C THR A 5 -17.25 -21.60 -11.64
N PRO A 6 -16.57 -22.74 -11.30
CA PRO A 6 -15.22 -22.68 -10.75
C PRO A 6 -14.21 -22.02 -11.68
N GLU A 7 -14.36 -22.19 -13.00
CA GLU A 7 -13.45 -21.58 -13.96
C GLU A 7 -13.47 -20.06 -13.86
N THR A 8 -14.67 -19.46 -13.70
CA THR A 8 -14.80 -18.02 -13.54
C THR A 8 -14.06 -17.54 -12.30
N ASN A 9 -14.19 -18.28 -11.18
CA ASN A 9 -13.50 -17.93 -9.94
C ASN A 9 -11.99 -18.01 -10.09
N LEU A 10 -11.50 -19.01 -10.81
CA LEU A 10 -10.07 -19.16 -11.06
C LEU A 10 -9.52 -18.04 -11.91
N GLU A 11 -10.27 -17.61 -12.92
CA GLU A 11 -9.85 -16.50 -13.78
C GLU A 11 -9.76 -15.21 -12.96
N ASP A 12 -10.73 -14.96 -12.11
CA ASP A 12 -10.72 -13.78 -11.25
C ASP A 12 -9.52 -13.78 -10.32
N LEU A 13 -9.21 -14.92 -9.72
CA LEU A 13 -8.06 -15.05 -8.84
C LEU A 13 -6.75 -14.83 -9.60
N THR A 14 -6.64 -15.38 -10.81
CA THR A 14 -5.46 -15.20 -11.64
C THR A 14 -5.25 -13.73 -11.96
N GLN A 15 -6.32 -13.02 -12.34
CA GLN A 15 -6.23 -11.60 -12.63
C GLN A 15 -5.79 -10.79 -11.40
N LYS A 16 -6.31 -11.10 -10.24
CA LYS A 16 -5.93 -10.41 -9.01
C LYS A 16 -4.46 -10.63 -8.69
N ILE A 17 -3.97 -11.86 -8.86
CA ILE A 17 -2.57 -12.17 -8.62
C ILE A 17 -1.66 -11.40 -9.57
N LEU A 18 -2.01 -11.36 -10.87
CA LEU A 18 -1.23 -10.64 -11.86
C LEU A 18 -1.17 -9.15 -11.56
N VAL A 19 -2.29 -8.56 -11.15
CA VAL A 19 -2.35 -7.15 -10.81
C VAL A 19 -1.49 -6.85 -9.58
N GLN A 20 -1.57 -7.71 -8.56
CA GLN A 20 -0.75 -7.53 -7.36
C GLN A 20 0.73 -7.67 -7.65
N ASP A 21 1.11 -8.63 -8.51
CA ASP A 21 2.50 -8.79 -8.91
C ASP A 21 3.00 -7.55 -9.65
N GLU A 22 2.18 -6.99 -10.52
CA GLU A 22 2.52 -5.77 -11.25
C GLU A 22 2.72 -4.60 -10.30
N ILE A 23 1.81 -4.43 -9.34
CA ILE A 23 1.92 -3.36 -8.35
C ILE A 23 3.18 -3.53 -7.52
N MET A 24 3.47 -4.75 -7.07
CA MET A 24 4.67 -5.01 -6.28
C MET A 24 5.93 -4.72 -7.08
N ALA A 25 5.94 -5.07 -8.36
CA ALA A 25 7.07 -4.78 -9.23
C ALA A 25 7.30 -3.28 -9.38
N LEU A 26 6.22 -2.51 -9.53
CA LEU A 26 6.32 -1.05 -9.59
C LEU A 26 6.85 -0.47 -8.28
N ALA A 27 6.40 -1.01 -7.15
CA ALA A 27 6.87 -0.56 -5.84
C ALA A 27 8.35 -0.84 -5.67
N LYS A 28 8.79 -2.05 -5.98
CA LYS A 28 10.20 -2.44 -5.83
C LYS A 28 11.11 -1.67 -6.77
N ALA A 29 10.60 -1.27 -7.92
CA ALA A 29 11.36 -0.47 -8.89
C ALA A 29 11.32 1.02 -8.59
N ASN A 30 10.64 1.43 -7.53
CA ASN A 30 10.44 2.85 -7.20
C ASN A 30 9.89 3.61 -8.41
N SER A 31 8.93 3.00 -9.09
CA SER A 31 8.39 3.54 -10.33
C SER A 31 7.47 4.72 -10.07
N PRO A 32 7.57 5.80 -10.87
CA PRO A 32 6.63 6.91 -10.75
C PRO A 32 5.21 6.54 -11.14
N ARG A 33 5.00 5.35 -11.73
CA ARG A 33 3.68 4.88 -12.13
C ARG A 33 2.93 4.19 -11.00
N LEU A 34 3.59 3.94 -9.88
CA LEU A 34 2.99 3.18 -8.78
C LEU A 34 1.71 3.84 -8.24
N LEU A 35 1.78 5.14 -7.98
CA LEU A 35 0.65 5.85 -7.36
C LEU A 35 -0.60 5.78 -8.22
N ASN A 36 -0.46 6.05 -9.52
CA ASN A 36 -1.59 6.03 -10.43
C ASN A 36 -2.15 4.62 -10.61
N LYS A 37 -1.28 3.62 -10.73
CA LYS A 37 -1.72 2.25 -10.88
C LYS A 37 -2.47 1.78 -9.62
N PHE A 38 -1.92 2.08 -8.46
CA PHE A 38 -2.56 1.69 -7.20
C PHE A 38 -3.92 2.37 -7.04
N ARG A 39 -4.01 3.64 -7.44
CA ARG A 39 -5.27 4.39 -7.37
C ARG A 39 -6.35 3.78 -8.26
N LEU A 40 -5.97 3.30 -9.44
CA LEU A 40 -6.91 2.66 -10.34
C LEU A 40 -7.43 1.33 -9.79
N VAL A 41 -6.55 0.57 -9.13
CA VAL A 41 -6.90 -0.76 -8.65
C VAL A 41 -7.61 -0.71 -7.30
N TYR A 42 -7.19 0.21 -6.42
CA TYR A 42 -7.71 0.31 -5.05
C TYR A 42 -8.18 1.74 -4.74
N PRO A 43 -9.21 2.24 -5.42
CA PRO A 43 -9.66 3.63 -5.19
C PRO A 43 -10.14 3.87 -3.77
N ASP A 44 -10.71 2.87 -3.11
CA ASP A 44 -11.24 3.02 -1.76
C ASP A 44 -10.14 3.27 -0.74
N PHE A 45 -8.94 2.74 -0.99
CA PHE A 45 -7.79 2.95 -0.11
C PHE A 45 -7.51 4.45 0.04
N PHE A 46 -7.47 5.16 -1.08
CA PHE A 46 -7.19 6.60 -1.07
C PHE A 46 -8.33 7.41 -0.48
N LYS A 47 -9.55 6.98 -0.74
CA LYS A 47 -10.72 7.62 -0.15
C LYS A 47 -10.68 7.54 1.36
N LYS A 48 -10.38 6.37 1.91
CA LYS A 48 -10.29 6.19 3.35
C LYS A 48 -9.16 7.01 3.96
N LEU A 49 -7.99 7.04 3.30
CA LEU A 49 -6.88 7.87 3.77
C LEU A 49 -7.25 9.34 3.75
N SER A 50 -7.91 9.79 2.68
CA SER A 50 -8.31 11.19 2.54
C SER A 50 -9.34 11.59 3.60
N ASP A 51 -10.22 10.65 3.99
CA ASP A 51 -11.20 10.91 5.04
C ASP A 51 -10.51 11.10 6.40
N ILE A 52 -9.43 10.37 6.65
CA ILE A 52 -8.68 10.47 7.91
C ILE A 52 -7.77 11.69 7.90
N GLN A 53 -7.05 11.90 6.80
CA GLN A 53 -6.08 12.99 6.68
C GLN A 53 -6.02 13.49 5.25
N PRO A 54 -6.81 14.53 4.92
CA PRO A 54 -6.89 15.02 3.53
C PRO A 54 -5.64 15.76 3.07
N SER A 55 -4.72 16.09 3.97
CA SER A 55 -3.53 16.87 3.62
C SER A 55 -2.32 16.01 3.30
N LEU A 56 -2.47 14.68 3.15
CA LEU A 56 -1.34 13.83 2.81
C LEU A 56 -0.79 14.18 1.43
N LYS A 57 0.54 14.32 1.37
CA LYS A 57 1.25 14.58 0.12
C LYS A 57 1.40 13.30 -0.67
N ASN A 58 1.72 13.44 -1.97
CA ASN A 58 1.92 12.26 -2.82
C ASN A 58 3.00 11.33 -2.29
N SER A 59 4.10 11.89 -1.78
CA SER A 59 5.16 11.06 -1.21
C SER A 59 4.67 10.27 0.01
N GLU A 60 3.79 10.86 0.80
CA GLU A 60 3.22 10.18 1.95
C GLU A 60 2.21 9.11 1.55
N LEU A 61 1.43 9.37 0.49
CA LEU A 61 0.52 8.38 -0.06
C LEU A 61 1.29 7.17 -0.59
N ILE A 62 2.40 7.41 -1.29
CA ILE A 62 3.26 6.34 -1.78
C ILE A 62 3.82 5.52 -0.62
N PHE A 63 4.23 6.20 0.45
CA PHE A 63 4.73 5.50 1.63
C PHE A 63 3.65 4.61 2.25
N CYS A 64 2.41 5.10 2.30
CA CYS A 64 1.27 4.31 2.78
C CYS A 64 1.04 3.08 1.90
N ILE A 65 1.25 3.21 0.58
CA ILE A 65 1.16 2.05 -0.32
C ILE A 65 2.19 0.99 0.05
N TYR A 66 3.42 1.38 0.32
CA TYR A 66 4.46 0.42 0.74
C TYR A 66 4.02 -0.33 1.99
N LEU A 67 3.45 0.36 2.96
CA LEU A 67 2.99 -0.27 4.20
C LEU A 67 1.80 -1.20 3.94
N LYS A 68 0.89 -0.79 3.07
CA LYS A 68 -0.24 -1.63 2.67
C LYS A 68 0.23 -2.90 1.98
N LEU A 69 1.32 -2.82 1.23
CA LEU A 69 1.91 -3.98 0.55
C LEU A 69 2.76 -4.83 1.49
N ASN A 70 2.82 -4.50 2.77
CA ASN A 70 3.59 -5.23 3.78
C ASN A 70 5.10 -5.24 3.51
N MET A 71 5.61 -4.19 2.88
CA MET A 71 7.04 -4.08 2.66
C MET A 71 7.73 -3.74 3.97
N THR A 72 8.80 -4.44 4.28
CA THR A 72 9.55 -4.23 5.51
C THR A 72 10.32 -2.91 5.45
N THR A 73 10.73 -2.42 6.62
CA THR A 73 11.58 -1.23 6.71
C THR A 73 12.79 -1.35 5.80
N LYS A 74 13.44 -2.52 5.82
CA LYS A 74 14.64 -2.75 5.02
C LYS A 74 14.34 -2.77 3.53
N GLU A 75 13.23 -3.41 3.14
CA GLU A 75 12.82 -3.45 1.74
C GLU A 75 12.53 -2.06 1.20
N ILE A 76 11.79 -1.26 1.96
CA ILE A 76 11.45 0.10 1.54
C ILE A 76 12.74 0.93 1.41
N ALA A 77 13.61 0.84 2.42
CA ALA A 77 14.87 1.58 2.41
C ALA A 77 15.70 1.27 1.18
N THR A 78 15.76 -0.01 0.80
CA THR A 78 16.48 -0.44 -0.40
C THR A 78 15.85 0.12 -1.66
N CYS A 79 14.51 0.10 -1.75
CA CYS A 79 13.81 0.52 -2.95
C CYS A 79 13.94 2.01 -3.23
N ILE A 80 13.95 2.85 -2.19
CA ILE A 80 14.00 4.31 -2.39
C ILE A 80 15.33 4.93 -2.00
N PHE A 81 16.35 4.08 -1.76
CA PHE A 81 17.74 4.50 -1.57
C PHE A 81 17.94 5.41 -0.36
N VAL A 82 17.33 5.03 0.76
CA VAL A 82 17.52 5.73 2.03
C VAL A 82 17.89 4.70 3.11
N THR A 83 18.23 5.20 4.31
CA THR A 83 18.59 4.30 5.41
C THR A 83 17.34 3.72 6.06
N PRO A 84 17.47 2.53 6.69
CA PRO A 84 16.35 1.97 7.48
C PRO A 84 15.88 2.93 8.57
N LYS A 85 16.80 3.69 9.18
CA LYS A 85 16.43 4.66 10.20
C LYS A 85 15.54 5.76 9.64
N ALA A 86 15.83 6.22 8.42
CA ALA A 86 14.99 7.22 7.76
C ALA A 86 13.58 6.67 7.53
N ILE A 87 13.45 5.39 7.18
CA ILE A 87 12.16 4.76 7.01
C ILE A 87 11.43 4.67 8.34
N GLN A 88 12.13 4.31 9.41
CA GLN A 88 11.51 4.23 10.74
C GLN A 88 10.98 5.61 11.15
N ASN A 89 11.73 6.66 10.86
CA ASN A 89 11.28 8.02 11.15
C ASN A 89 10.03 8.38 10.34
N ARG A 90 9.97 7.95 9.07
CA ARG A 90 8.78 8.18 8.24
C ARG A 90 7.57 7.42 8.79
N LYS A 91 7.77 6.19 9.25
CA LYS A 91 6.69 5.43 9.88
C LYS A 91 6.13 6.19 11.08
N ASN A 92 7.01 6.74 11.91
CA ASN A 92 6.57 7.48 13.08
C ASN A 92 5.77 8.73 12.72
N ARG A 93 6.18 9.43 11.66
CA ARG A 93 5.45 10.60 11.19
C ARG A 93 4.07 10.22 10.63
N ILE A 94 4.00 9.13 9.87
CA ILE A 94 2.73 8.65 9.32
C ILE A 94 1.79 8.23 10.45
N ARG A 95 2.32 7.55 11.48
CA ARG A 95 1.52 7.21 12.66
C ARG A 95 0.83 8.44 13.23
N LYS A 96 1.60 9.50 13.41
CA LYS A 96 1.07 10.72 14.02
C LYS A 96 0.03 11.37 13.12
N LYS A 97 0.31 11.44 11.82
CA LYS A 97 -0.62 12.07 10.88
C LYS A 97 -1.94 11.32 10.78
N LEU A 98 -1.90 9.99 10.88
CA LEU A 98 -3.09 9.16 10.77
C LEU A 98 -3.71 8.79 12.11
N ASN A 99 -3.14 9.31 13.21
CA ASN A 99 -3.61 9.03 14.57
C ASN A 99 -3.63 7.55 14.88
N ILE A 100 -2.60 6.83 14.43
CA ILE A 100 -2.45 5.41 14.74
C ILE A 100 -1.81 5.29 16.13
N PRO A 101 -2.45 4.62 17.09
CA PRO A 101 -1.87 4.47 18.44
C PRO A 101 -0.50 3.82 18.38
N SER A 102 0.40 4.25 19.26
CA SER A 102 1.80 3.79 19.25
C SER A 102 1.91 2.28 19.50
N GLU A 103 0.98 1.71 20.27
CA GLU A 103 0.99 0.28 20.57
C GLU A 103 0.35 -0.57 19.48
N PHE A 104 -0.26 0.06 18.48
CA PHE A 104 -0.89 -0.66 17.38
C PHE A 104 0.12 -0.90 16.26
N ASP A 105 0.14 -2.12 15.72
CA ASP A 105 1.03 -2.45 14.61
C ASP A 105 0.59 -1.72 13.36
N ILE A 106 1.49 -0.90 12.78
CA ILE A 106 1.13 -0.07 11.62
C ILE A 106 0.77 -0.90 10.39
N TYR A 107 1.42 -2.06 10.20
CA TYR A 107 1.09 -2.95 9.09
C TYR A 107 -0.30 -3.54 9.25
N LYS A 108 -0.62 -3.93 10.46
CA LYS A 108 -1.93 -4.47 10.78
C LYS A 108 -3.02 -3.43 10.56
N TRP A 109 -2.73 -2.19 10.95
CA TRP A 109 -3.65 -1.08 10.76
C TRP A 109 -4.00 -0.91 9.27
N PHE A 110 -2.98 -0.94 8.40
CA PHE A 110 -3.20 -0.83 6.96
C PHE A 110 -3.87 -2.07 6.38
N ASN A 111 -3.62 -3.25 6.94
CA ASN A 111 -4.26 -4.47 6.45
C ASN A 111 -5.77 -4.49 6.73
N GLU A 112 -6.20 -3.81 7.77
CA GLU A 112 -7.61 -3.75 8.13
C GLU A 112 -8.35 -2.62 7.43
N PHE A 113 -7.66 -1.94 6.56
CA PHE A 113 -8.21 -0.84 5.78
C PHE A 113 -9.20 -1.37 4.71
#